data_3fead19f986c86f9ad48302795e10770
#
_entry.id   3fead19f986c86f9ad48302795e10770
#
_cell.length_a   1.000
_cell.length_b   1.000
_cell.length_c   1.000
_cell.angle_alpha   90.00
_cell.angle_beta   90.00
_cell.angle_gamma   90.00
#
_symmetry.space_group_name_H-M   'P 1'
#
loop_
_entity.id
_entity.type
_entity.pdbx_description
1 polymer ?
#
loop_
_entity_poly.entity_id
_entity_poly.type
_entity_poly.pdbx_seq_one_letter_code
_entity_poly.pdbx_strand_id
1 'polypeptide(L)'
;MILSASLDTSFWNMASRVGVVPYLFSFFEVYYCKAVEQEIVTTDPDETPLLYPQAMLFQVFKEDGRLHRREPEKPLTMFGVEEAHAVALAFEQSWVLLINDARPLMFAQSLGIQCVSVPDFTVLLYSRGKITYAAVQGYLRRLSSTTSPTLIGQAKQVVAELTQKRGK
;
A
#
# COMPACT_ATOMS: atom_id res chain seq x y z
N MET A 1 -11.79 6.42 -12.90
CA MET A 1 -11.80 4.94 -12.98
C MET A 1 -11.13 4.35 -11.74
N ILE A 2 -11.77 3.36 -11.15
CA ILE A 2 -11.23 2.67 -9.98
C ILE A 2 -10.56 1.37 -10.46
N LEU A 3 -9.31 1.18 -10.04
CA LEU A 3 -8.52 0.00 -10.42
C LEU A 3 -8.59 -1.06 -9.31
N SER A 4 -8.64 -2.32 -9.69
CA SER A 4 -8.51 -3.41 -8.71
C SER A 4 -7.05 -3.53 -8.25
N ALA A 5 -6.86 -3.76 -6.97
CA ALA A 5 -5.53 -3.83 -6.38
C ALA A 5 -5.44 -4.97 -5.38
N SER A 6 -4.27 -5.62 -5.34
CA SER A 6 -3.91 -6.60 -4.32
C SER A 6 -3.12 -5.89 -3.22
N LEU A 7 -3.47 -6.15 -1.98
CA LEU A 7 -2.91 -5.47 -0.81
C LEU A 7 -1.86 -6.33 -0.12
N ASP A 8 -0.67 -5.76 0.10
CA ASP A 8 0.33 -6.32 0.98
C ASP A 8 0.30 -5.65 2.35
N THR A 9 0.67 -6.38 3.38
CA THR A 9 0.71 -5.90 4.78
C THR A 9 1.57 -4.65 4.93
N SER A 10 2.72 -4.59 4.25
CA SER A 10 3.65 -3.47 4.35
C SER A 10 3.00 -2.14 3.92
N PHE A 11 2.16 -2.19 2.89
CA PHE A 11 1.45 -1.00 2.44
C PHE A 11 0.41 -0.56 3.49
N TRP A 12 -0.43 -1.50 3.95
CA TRP A 12 -1.49 -1.19 4.90
C TRP A 12 -0.93 -0.57 6.19
N ASN A 13 0.13 -1.17 6.72
CA ASN A 13 0.72 -0.70 7.98
C ASN A 13 1.26 0.73 7.85
N MET A 14 1.98 1.03 6.77
CA MET A 14 2.53 2.36 6.56
C MET A 14 1.45 3.39 6.22
N ALA A 15 0.49 3.03 5.38
CA ALA A 15 -0.64 3.89 5.04
C ALA A 15 -1.47 4.24 6.28
N SER A 16 -1.67 3.26 7.17
CA SER A 16 -2.37 3.47 8.44
C SER A 16 -1.60 4.43 9.34
N ARG A 17 -0.27 4.26 9.41
CA ARG A 17 0.59 5.09 10.25
C ARG A 17 0.55 6.56 9.86
N VAL A 18 0.53 6.86 8.58
CA VAL A 18 0.50 8.25 8.11
C VAL A 18 -0.90 8.78 7.83
N GLY A 19 -1.92 7.94 7.97
CA GLY A 19 -3.31 8.38 7.91
C GLY A 19 -3.89 8.54 6.51
N VAL A 20 -3.37 7.84 5.50
CA VAL A 20 -3.86 7.95 4.12
C VAL A 20 -4.81 6.84 3.69
N VAL A 21 -5.09 5.87 4.57
CA VAL A 21 -5.98 4.75 4.25
C VAL A 21 -7.34 5.19 3.72
N PRO A 22 -8.03 6.19 4.32
CA PRO A 22 -9.36 6.58 3.83
C PRO A 22 -9.39 7.03 2.37
N TYR A 23 -8.28 7.58 1.85
CA TYR A 23 -8.21 8.01 0.45
C TYR A 23 -8.11 6.85 -0.52
N LEU A 24 -7.70 5.67 -0.04
CA LEU A 24 -7.36 4.52 -0.87
C LEU A 24 -8.54 4.07 -1.73
N PHE A 25 -9.72 4.08 -1.15
CA PHE A 25 -10.93 3.54 -1.78
C PHE A 25 -11.52 4.43 -2.88
N SER A 26 -11.03 5.65 -3.00
CA SER A 26 -11.39 6.52 -4.12
C SER A 26 -10.64 6.14 -5.41
N PHE A 27 -9.54 5.39 -5.28
CA PHE A 27 -8.67 5.04 -6.39
C PHE A 27 -8.65 3.54 -6.67
N PHE A 28 -8.86 2.72 -5.65
CA PHE A 28 -8.71 1.27 -5.76
C PHE A 28 -9.88 0.52 -5.15
N GLU A 29 -10.26 -0.56 -5.82
CA GLU A 29 -11.04 -1.63 -5.22
C GLU A 29 -10.02 -2.62 -4.64
N VAL A 30 -9.98 -2.75 -3.32
CA VAL A 30 -8.88 -3.40 -2.62
C VAL A 30 -9.24 -4.83 -2.25
N TYR A 31 -8.37 -5.75 -2.67
CA TYR A 31 -8.47 -7.19 -2.37
C TYR A 31 -7.31 -7.60 -1.48
N TYR A 32 -7.58 -8.51 -0.56
CA TYR A 32 -6.56 -9.04 0.35
C TYR A 32 -6.65 -10.56 0.42
N CYS A 33 -5.49 -11.19 0.68
CA CYS A 33 -5.41 -12.62 0.94
C CYS A 33 -5.54 -12.88 2.44
N LYS A 34 -5.96 -14.09 2.81
CA LYS A 34 -6.06 -14.49 4.22
C LYS A 34 -4.75 -14.29 4.98
N ALA A 35 -3.61 -14.62 4.34
CA ALA A 35 -2.30 -14.48 4.97
C ALA A 35 -2.00 -13.02 5.34
N VAL A 36 -2.40 -12.06 4.49
CA VAL A 36 -2.24 -10.63 4.76
C VAL A 36 -3.13 -10.20 5.94
N GLU A 37 -4.38 -10.62 5.95
CA GLU A 37 -5.26 -10.33 7.07
C GLU A 37 -4.69 -10.85 8.39
N GLN A 38 -4.21 -12.09 8.40
CA GLN A 38 -3.63 -12.69 9.60
C GLN A 38 -2.44 -11.90 10.10
N GLU A 39 -1.57 -11.44 9.22
CA GLU A 39 -0.42 -10.64 9.61
C GLU A 39 -0.81 -9.27 10.17
N ILE A 40 -1.80 -8.63 9.55
CA ILE A 40 -2.25 -7.30 10.02
C ILE A 40 -2.93 -7.39 11.38
N VAL A 41 -3.81 -8.38 11.58
CA VAL A 41 -4.66 -8.45 12.79
C VAL A 41 -4.06 -9.30 13.91
N THR A 42 -3.10 -10.18 13.61
CA THR A 42 -2.50 -11.08 14.60
C THR A 42 -1.00 -10.77 14.70
N THR A 43 -0.66 -9.88 15.64
CA THR A 43 0.75 -9.46 15.78
C THR A 43 1.50 -10.33 16.76
N ASP A 44 0.95 -10.54 17.96
CA ASP A 44 1.58 -11.33 19.02
C ASP A 44 0.53 -12.25 19.63
N PRO A 45 0.81 -13.55 19.87
CA PRO A 45 -0.14 -14.47 20.46
C PRO A 45 -0.69 -14.02 21.81
N ASP A 46 0.09 -13.24 22.56
CA ASP A 46 -0.28 -12.76 23.89
C ASP A 46 -0.98 -11.40 23.88
N GLU A 47 -1.14 -10.78 22.70
CA GLU A 47 -1.76 -9.47 22.58
C GLU A 47 -3.10 -9.56 21.87
N THR A 48 -4.04 -8.71 22.29
CA THR A 48 -5.33 -8.59 21.62
C THR A 48 -5.15 -7.88 20.28
N PRO A 49 -5.43 -8.51 19.13
CA PRO A 49 -5.16 -7.92 17.82
C PRO A 49 -5.77 -6.54 17.61
N LEU A 50 -6.93 -6.28 18.19
CA LEU A 50 -7.69 -5.04 17.99
C LEU A 50 -7.10 -3.82 18.70
N LEU A 51 -6.01 -3.96 19.46
CA LEU A 51 -5.37 -2.83 20.13
C LEU A 51 -4.50 -1.99 19.21
N TYR A 52 -4.08 -2.54 18.07
CA TYR A 52 -3.22 -1.83 17.12
C TYR A 52 -4.05 -1.03 16.13
N PRO A 53 -3.73 0.25 15.88
CA PRO A 53 -4.49 1.09 14.95
C PRO A 53 -4.67 0.49 13.56
N GLN A 54 -3.64 -0.14 12.99
CA GLN A 54 -3.71 -0.75 11.67
C GLN A 54 -4.67 -1.95 11.65
N ALA A 55 -4.74 -2.73 12.75
CA ALA A 55 -5.66 -3.86 12.88
C ALA A 55 -7.11 -3.36 13.02
N MET A 56 -7.32 -2.33 13.82
CA MET A 56 -8.64 -1.73 14.01
C MET A 56 -9.18 -1.15 12.71
N LEU A 57 -8.36 -0.41 11.98
CA LEU A 57 -8.74 0.14 10.69
C LEU A 57 -9.08 -0.97 9.69
N PHE A 58 -8.30 -2.04 9.66
CA PHE A 58 -8.57 -3.16 8.77
C PHE A 58 -9.96 -3.75 9.04
N GLN A 59 -10.28 -4.01 10.31
CA GLN A 59 -11.56 -4.56 10.68
C GLN A 59 -12.73 -3.62 10.31
N VAL A 60 -12.58 -2.33 10.56
CA VAL A 60 -13.60 -1.34 10.23
C VAL A 60 -13.90 -1.34 8.73
N PHE A 61 -12.87 -1.27 7.89
CA PHE A 61 -13.08 -1.23 6.44
C PHE A 61 -13.54 -2.56 5.87
N LYS A 62 -13.12 -3.68 6.49
CA LYS A 62 -13.60 -5.01 6.12
C LYS A 62 -15.11 -5.13 6.41
N GLU A 63 -15.54 -4.75 7.60
CA GLU A 63 -16.96 -4.79 8.00
C GLU A 63 -17.82 -3.84 7.15
N ASP A 64 -17.23 -2.72 6.71
CA ASP A 64 -17.89 -1.75 5.84
C ASP A 64 -17.97 -2.21 4.38
N GLY A 65 -17.43 -3.38 4.07
CA GLY A 65 -17.47 -3.95 2.71
C GLY A 65 -16.51 -3.33 1.73
N ARG A 66 -15.50 -2.60 2.19
CA ARG A 66 -14.52 -1.95 1.33
C ARG A 66 -13.27 -2.78 1.06
N LEU A 67 -13.06 -3.82 1.85
CA LEU A 67 -11.96 -4.77 1.65
C LEU A 67 -12.57 -6.11 1.25
N HIS A 68 -12.06 -6.68 0.16
CA HIS A 68 -12.58 -7.92 -0.41
C HIS A 68 -11.54 -9.02 -0.31
N ARG A 69 -11.96 -10.19 0.18
CA ARG A 69 -11.04 -11.32 0.28
C ARG A 69 -10.97 -12.08 -1.03
N ARG A 70 -9.75 -12.39 -1.48
CA ARG A 70 -9.51 -13.27 -2.63
C ARG A 70 -8.15 -13.93 -2.50
N GLU A 71 -8.10 -15.25 -2.74
CA GLU A 71 -6.86 -16.01 -2.70
C GLU A 71 -6.30 -16.21 -4.10
N PRO A 72 -4.96 -16.25 -4.26
CA PRO A 72 -4.36 -16.65 -5.53
C PRO A 72 -4.56 -18.15 -5.74
N GLU A 73 -4.62 -18.57 -6.99
CA GLU A 73 -4.72 -20.00 -7.33
C GLU A 73 -3.37 -20.70 -7.12
N LYS A 74 -2.27 -20.01 -7.47
CA LYS A 74 -0.91 -20.56 -7.38
C LYS A 74 0.00 -19.58 -6.63
N PRO A 75 0.00 -19.65 -5.28
CA PRO A 75 0.87 -18.76 -4.52
C PRO A 75 2.35 -19.05 -4.82
N LEU A 76 3.15 -17.98 -4.81
CA LEU A 76 4.59 -18.09 -4.94
C LEU A 76 5.19 -18.65 -3.65
N THR A 77 6.41 -19.20 -3.75
CA THR A 77 7.10 -19.78 -2.59
C THR A 77 8.28 -18.93 -2.13
N MET A 78 8.39 -17.71 -2.64
CA MET A 78 9.46 -16.76 -2.31
C MET A 78 8.96 -15.73 -1.31
N PHE A 79 9.87 -15.15 -0.53
CA PHE A 79 9.56 -14.15 0.52
C PHE A 79 8.67 -14.73 1.63
N GLY A 80 8.03 -13.87 2.43
CA GLY A 80 7.04 -14.29 3.40
C GLY A 80 5.75 -14.77 2.73
N VAL A 81 4.94 -15.53 3.46
CA VAL A 81 3.69 -16.10 2.93
C VAL A 81 2.74 -15.00 2.46
N GLU A 82 2.60 -13.94 3.26
CA GLU A 82 1.71 -12.82 2.97
C GLU A 82 2.14 -12.07 1.72
N GLU A 83 3.44 -11.84 1.55
CA GLU A 83 3.99 -11.16 0.37
C GLU A 83 3.83 -12.02 -0.86
N ALA A 84 4.15 -13.31 -0.74
CA ALA A 84 4.04 -14.26 -1.86
C ALA A 84 2.60 -14.35 -2.36
N HIS A 85 1.62 -14.39 -1.45
CA HIS A 85 0.21 -14.46 -1.81
C HIS A 85 -0.27 -13.16 -2.46
N ALA A 86 0.12 -12.00 -1.90
CA ALA A 86 -0.28 -10.70 -2.44
C ALA A 86 0.29 -10.48 -3.86
N VAL A 87 1.56 -10.84 -4.07
CA VAL A 87 2.22 -10.74 -5.38
C VAL A 87 1.54 -11.69 -6.39
N ALA A 88 1.30 -12.94 -6.00
CA ALA A 88 0.67 -13.93 -6.87
C ALA A 88 -0.72 -13.49 -7.30
N LEU A 89 -1.52 -12.95 -6.38
CA LEU A 89 -2.86 -12.45 -6.71
C LEU A 89 -2.80 -11.32 -7.75
N ALA A 90 -1.92 -10.35 -7.55
CA ALA A 90 -1.74 -9.25 -8.50
C ALA A 90 -1.31 -9.77 -9.88
N PHE A 91 -0.38 -10.73 -9.91
CA PHE A 91 0.11 -11.31 -11.15
C PHE A 91 -0.99 -12.05 -11.91
N GLU A 92 -1.73 -12.93 -11.21
CA GLU A 92 -2.79 -13.74 -11.82
C GLU A 92 -3.92 -12.89 -12.38
N GLN A 93 -4.29 -11.83 -11.69
CA GLN A 93 -5.43 -10.99 -12.06
C GLN A 93 -5.03 -9.80 -12.94
N SER A 94 -3.75 -9.55 -13.15
CA SER A 94 -3.24 -8.34 -13.80
C SER A 94 -3.69 -7.08 -13.05
N TRP A 95 -3.67 -7.13 -11.73
CA TRP A 95 -4.03 -6.02 -10.86
C TRP A 95 -2.81 -5.25 -10.38
N VAL A 96 -3.04 -4.03 -9.92
CA VAL A 96 -2.04 -3.24 -9.20
C VAL A 96 -1.69 -3.95 -7.89
N LEU A 97 -0.44 -3.87 -7.47
CA LEU A 97 0.02 -4.35 -6.18
C LEU A 97 0.35 -3.16 -5.28
N LEU A 98 -0.33 -3.09 -4.14
CA LEU A 98 -0.08 -2.10 -3.10
C LEU A 98 0.93 -2.68 -2.13
N ILE A 99 2.18 -2.24 -2.20
CA ILE A 99 3.29 -2.82 -1.45
C ILE A 99 4.33 -1.75 -1.11
N ASN A 100 4.86 -1.77 0.12
CA ASN A 100 5.81 -0.77 0.60
C ASN A 100 7.18 -1.35 0.98
N ASP A 101 7.39 -2.64 0.83
CA ASP A 101 8.69 -3.27 1.06
C ASP A 101 9.46 -3.33 -0.25
N ALA A 102 10.65 -2.72 -0.28
CA ALA A 102 11.41 -2.51 -1.52
C ALA A 102 11.80 -3.82 -2.22
N ARG A 103 12.21 -4.85 -1.49
CA ARG A 103 12.69 -6.10 -2.11
C ARG A 103 11.58 -6.84 -2.85
N PRO A 104 10.46 -7.19 -2.21
CA PRO A 104 9.37 -7.83 -2.95
C PRO A 104 8.74 -6.91 -3.99
N LEU A 105 8.76 -5.58 -3.78
CA LEU A 105 8.29 -4.62 -4.78
C LEU A 105 9.12 -4.72 -6.06
N MET A 106 10.44 -4.72 -5.95
CA MET A 106 11.33 -4.83 -7.10
C MET A 106 11.16 -6.18 -7.82
N PHE A 107 10.98 -7.26 -7.06
CA PHE A 107 10.70 -8.56 -7.64
C PHE A 107 9.38 -8.53 -8.43
N ALA A 108 8.32 -7.99 -7.85
CA ALA A 108 7.03 -7.89 -8.52
C ALA A 108 7.12 -7.06 -9.81
N GLN A 109 7.86 -5.96 -9.79
CA GLN A 109 8.11 -5.16 -10.98
C GLN A 109 8.81 -5.96 -12.07
N SER A 110 9.74 -6.84 -11.69
CA SER A 110 10.43 -7.71 -12.66
C SER A 110 9.49 -8.70 -13.35
N LEU A 111 8.34 -9.00 -12.73
CA LEU A 111 7.28 -9.83 -13.31
C LEU A 111 6.29 -9.01 -14.17
N GLY A 112 6.51 -7.72 -14.32
CA GLY A 112 5.61 -6.84 -15.07
C GLY A 112 4.42 -6.33 -14.27
N ILE A 113 4.40 -6.52 -12.94
CA ILE A 113 3.32 -6.04 -12.08
C ILE A 113 3.49 -4.55 -11.83
N GLN A 114 2.42 -3.79 -11.98
CA GLN A 114 2.39 -2.38 -11.61
C GLN A 114 2.28 -2.27 -10.09
N CYS A 115 3.31 -1.72 -9.44
CA CYS A 115 3.37 -1.59 -7.99
C CYS A 115 3.18 -0.14 -7.56
N VAL A 116 2.49 0.05 -6.44
CA VAL A 116 2.29 1.36 -5.82
C VAL A 116 2.73 1.26 -4.37
N SER A 117 3.77 2.02 -4.00
CA SER A 117 4.21 2.17 -2.62
C SER A 117 3.40 3.25 -1.91
N VAL A 118 3.56 3.38 -0.59
CA VAL A 118 2.88 4.46 0.14
C VAL A 118 3.39 5.83 -0.31
N PRO A 119 4.71 6.05 -0.48
CA PRO A 119 5.17 7.30 -1.10
C PRO A 119 4.51 7.59 -2.45
N ASP A 120 4.44 6.58 -3.35
CA ASP A 120 3.78 6.74 -4.65
C ASP A 120 2.32 7.15 -4.49
N PHE A 121 1.63 6.56 -3.50
CA PHE A 121 0.23 6.88 -3.27
C PHE A 121 0.06 8.34 -2.80
N THR A 122 0.95 8.84 -1.95
CA THR A 122 0.90 10.25 -1.52
C THR A 122 1.12 11.18 -2.71
N VAL A 123 2.02 10.81 -3.64
CA VAL A 123 2.23 11.56 -4.88
C VAL A 123 0.97 11.56 -5.73
N LEU A 124 0.30 10.43 -5.86
CA LEU A 124 -0.96 10.33 -6.59
C LEU A 124 -2.01 11.28 -5.98
N LEU A 125 -2.14 11.29 -4.66
CA LEU A 125 -3.07 12.20 -3.97
C LEU A 125 -2.74 13.67 -4.27
N TYR A 126 -1.47 14.03 -4.23
CA TYR A 126 -1.04 15.37 -4.55
C TYR A 126 -1.33 15.71 -6.02
N SER A 127 -1.02 14.81 -6.94
CA SER A 127 -1.26 15.02 -8.38
C SER A 127 -2.73 15.25 -8.71
N ARG A 128 -3.62 14.64 -7.93
CA ARG A 128 -5.07 14.76 -8.12
C ARG A 128 -5.69 15.87 -7.29
N GLY A 129 -4.87 16.67 -6.62
CA GLY A 129 -5.37 17.79 -5.81
C GLY A 129 -6.10 17.39 -4.54
N LYS A 130 -5.91 16.14 -4.07
CA LYS A 130 -6.55 15.65 -2.85
C LYS A 130 -5.83 16.13 -1.59
N ILE A 131 -4.54 16.42 -1.70
CA ILE A 131 -3.72 16.94 -0.61
C ILE A 131 -2.85 18.08 -1.12
N THR A 132 -2.42 18.96 -0.20
CA THR A 132 -1.57 20.10 -0.52
C THR A 132 -0.10 19.72 -0.67
N TYR A 133 0.71 20.62 -1.20
CA TYR A 133 2.16 20.46 -1.25
C TYR A 133 2.74 20.26 0.16
N ALA A 134 2.30 21.07 1.13
CA ALA A 134 2.75 20.91 2.52
C ALA A 134 2.39 19.54 3.09
N ALA A 135 1.21 19.01 2.76
CA ALA A 135 0.77 17.71 3.23
C ALA A 135 1.63 16.59 2.65
N VAL A 136 1.89 16.59 1.33
CA VAL A 136 2.70 15.54 0.73
C VAL A 136 4.14 15.57 1.26
N GLN A 137 4.72 16.75 1.48
CA GLN A 137 6.04 16.86 2.10
C GLN A 137 6.05 16.29 3.51
N GLY A 138 5.00 16.55 4.29
CA GLY A 138 4.85 16.01 5.63
C GLY A 138 4.75 14.48 5.65
N TYR A 139 3.97 13.90 4.75
CA TYR A 139 3.86 12.44 4.63
C TYR A 139 5.20 11.81 4.26
N LEU A 140 5.91 12.36 3.27
CA LEU A 140 7.20 11.82 2.84
C LEU A 140 8.24 11.90 3.97
N ARG A 141 8.21 12.99 4.74
CA ARG A 141 9.11 13.14 5.90
C ARG A 141 8.84 12.06 6.94
N ARG A 142 7.56 11.81 7.27
CA ARG A 142 7.20 10.79 8.26
C ARG A 142 7.51 9.37 7.76
N LEU A 143 7.42 9.13 6.46
CA LEU A 143 7.72 7.82 5.87
C LEU A 143 9.23 7.55 5.77
N SER A 144 10.07 8.59 5.78
CA SER A 144 11.50 8.46 5.48
C SER A 144 12.27 7.59 6.48
N SER A 145 11.79 7.45 7.73
CA SER A 145 12.44 6.61 8.74
C SER A 145 12.10 5.12 8.59
N THR A 146 11.05 4.77 7.86
CA THR A 146 10.53 3.40 7.79
C THR A 146 10.37 2.88 6.36
N THR A 147 10.72 3.68 5.37
CA THR A 147 10.60 3.33 3.96
C THR A 147 11.95 3.48 3.27
N SER A 148 12.21 2.65 2.28
CA SER A 148 13.44 2.67 1.48
C SER A 148 13.77 4.10 1.00
N PRO A 149 15.03 4.56 1.17
CA PRO A 149 15.44 5.88 0.66
C PRO A 149 15.23 6.02 -0.84
N THR A 150 15.33 4.94 -1.61
CA THR A 150 15.09 4.96 -3.05
C THR A 150 13.63 5.31 -3.35
N LEU A 151 12.68 4.70 -2.66
CA LEU A 151 11.26 4.99 -2.86
C LEU A 151 10.92 6.43 -2.44
N ILE A 152 11.48 6.89 -1.34
CA ILE A 152 11.29 8.28 -0.88
C ILE A 152 11.90 9.27 -1.87
N GLY A 153 13.10 9.00 -2.36
CA GLY A 153 13.78 9.87 -3.32
C GLY A 153 13.03 10.00 -4.63
N GLN A 154 12.54 8.89 -5.16
CA GLN A 154 11.74 8.90 -6.39
C GLN A 154 10.45 9.71 -6.21
N ALA A 155 9.76 9.54 -5.09
CA ALA A 155 8.54 10.29 -4.79
C ALA A 155 8.82 11.80 -4.69
N LYS A 156 9.88 12.19 -3.98
CA LYS A 156 10.27 13.60 -3.87
C LYS A 156 10.56 14.23 -5.23
N GLN A 157 11.21 13.49 -6.11
CA GLN A 157 11.52 13.98 -7.45
C GLN A 157 10.23 14.24 -8.24
N VAL A 158 9.28 13.32 -8.20
CA VAL A 158 8.01 13.49 -8.91
C VAL A 158 7.22 14.67 -8.34
N VAL A 159 7.19 14.83 -7.02
CA VAL A 159 6.54 15.99 -6.38
C VAL A 159 7.17 17.29 -6.85
N ALA A 160 8.52 17.36 -6.93
CA ALA A 160 9.21 18.55 -7.39
C ALA A 160 8.85 18.89 -8.84
N GLU A 161 8.81 17.89 -9.72
CA GLU A 161 8.43 18.07 -11.12
C GLU A 161 6.99 18.55 -11.27
N LEU A 162 6.06 17.96 -10.54
CA LEU A 162 4.64 18.36 -10.55
C LEU A 162 4.48 19.79 -10.05
N THR A 163 5.17 20.14 -8.98
CA THR A 163 5.11 21.49 -8.39
C THR A 163 5.66 22.53 -9.35
N GLN A 164 6.76 22.22 -10.03
CA GLN A 164 7.36 23.10 -11.01
C GLN A 164 6.39 23.36 -12.17
N LYS A 165 5.72 22.31 -12.67
CA LYS A 165 4.72 22.48 -13.74
C LYS A 165 3.54 23.33 -13.31
N ARG A 166 3.10 23.21 -12.06
CA ARG A 166 1.98 23.98 -11.52
C ARG A 166 2.33 25.43 -11.26
N GLY A 167 3.59 25.71 -10.95
CA GLY A 167 4.08 27.07 -10.72
C GLY A 167 4.20 27.92 -11.99
N LYS A 168 4.00 27.31 -13.14
CA LYS A 168 4.00 27.99 -14.43
C LYS A 168 2.57 28.20 -14.90
#